data_e3ce97be1da59c23082f60e20b5d1c12
#
_entry.id   e3ce97be1da59c23082f60e20b5d1c12
#
_cell.length_a   1.000
_cell.length_b   1.000
_cell.length_c   1.000
_cell.angle_alpha   90.00
_cell.angle_beta   90.00
_cell.angle_gamma   90.00
#
_symmetry.space_group_name_H-M   'P 1'
#
loop_
_entity.id
_entity.type
_entity.pdbx_description
1 polymer ?
#
loop_
_entity_poly.entity_id
_entity_poly.type
_entity_poly.pdbx_seq_one_letter_code
_entity_poly.pdbx_strand_id
1 'polypeptide(L)'
;MKLEYKVYKKLLDVPPGKIITYGELARSVGLKNGQRKIGQIMKNNPFPIIIPCHRVVKSDGTIGGYAFGIERKANMLSKEGIEISKGKILDFKKKMFTF
;
A
#
# COMPACT_ATOMS: atom_id res chain seq x y z
N MET A 1 -17.12 -11.03 8.49
CA MET A 1 -16.57 -10.43 7.26
C MET A 1 -15.25 -11.11 6.93
N LYS A 2 -15.06 -11.46 5.66
CA LYS A 2 -13.79 -12.10 5.24
C LYS A 2 -12.62 -11.15 5.41
N LEU A 3 -11.44 -11.72 5.66
CA LEU A 3 -10.22 -10.94 5.87
C LEU A 3 -9.93 -10.00 4.69
N GLU A 4 -10.07 -10.48 3.46
CA GLU A 4 -9.82 -9.66 2.26
C GLU A 4 -10.66 -8.39 2.26
N TYR A 5 -11.93 -8.50 2.61
CA TYR A 5 -12.83 -7.35 2.63
C TYR A 5 -12.47 -6.36 3.74
N LYS A 6 -12.03 -6.87 4.90
CA LYS A 6 -11.54 -6.00 5.98
C LYS A 6 -10.32 -5.19 5.53
N VAL A 7 -9.40 -5.85 4.84
CA VAL A 7 -8.19 -5.21 4.31
C VAL A 7 -8.55 -4.16 3.26
N TYR A 8 -9.38 -4.52 2.30
CA TYR A 8 -9.79 -3.58 1.25
C TYR A 8 -10.52 -2.37 1.82
N LYS A 9 -11.38 -2.59 2.80
CA LYS A 9 -12.12 -1.51 3.46
C LYS A 9 -11.16 -0.54 4.17
N LYS A 10 -10.16 -1.06 4.87
CA LYS A 10 -9.13 -0.22 5.51
C LYS A 10 -8.34 0.56 4.47
N LEU A 11 -7.96 -0.11 3.38
CA LEU A 11 -7.16 0.51 2.34
C LEU A 11 -7.89 1.68 1.66
N LEU A 12 -9.22 1.61 1.55
CA LEU A 12 -10.02 2.70 1.00
C LEU A 12 -9.89 3.99 1.80
N ASP A 13 -9.50 3.91 3.08
CA ASP A 13 -9.32 5.08 3.91
C ASP A 13 -8.01 5.82 3.63
N VAL A 14 -7.07 5.19 2.92
CA VAL A 14 -5.76 5.79 2.61
C VAL A 14 -5.92 6.73 1.41
N PRO A 15 -5.81 8.05 1.60
CA PRO A 15 -6.08 9.01 0.52
C PRO A 15 -4.91 9.14 -0.46
N PRO A 16 -5.14 9.74 -1.64
CA PRO A 16 -4.03 10.12 -2.51
C PRO A 16 -3.04 11.02 -1.77
N GLY A 17 -1.76 10.81 -2.01
CA GLY A 17 -0.70 11.55 -1.31
C GLY A 17 -0.23 10.93 -0.02
N LYS A 18 -0.86 9.83 0.39
CA LYS A 18 -0.45 9.06 1.57
C LYS A 18 -0.17 7.61 1.18
N ILE A 19 0.61 6.95 2.01
CA ILE A 19 0.97 5.54 1.85
C ILE A 19 0.74 4.80 3.16
N ILE A 20 0.66 3.48 3.07
CA ILE A 20 0.55 2.60 4.24
C ILE A 20 1.50 1.43 4.02
N THR A 21 2.13 0.93 5.08
CA THR A 21 2.99 -0.25 4.94
C THR A 21 2.17 -1.53 5.03
N TYR A 22 2.72 -2.60 4.45
CA TYR A 22 2.11 -3.94 4.58
C TYR A 22 1.90 -4.31 6.06
N GLY A 23 2.90 -3.98 6.90
CA GLY A 23 2.83 -4.29 8.34
C GLY A 23 1.73 -3.51 9.07
N GLU A 24 1.61 -2.22 8.80
CA GLU A 24 0.57 -1.39 9.42
C GLU A 24 -0.83 -1.81 8.97
N LEU A 25 -0.99 -2.11 7.69
CA LEU A 25 -2.26 -2.59 7.17
C LEU A 25 -2.64 -3.93 7.82
N ALA A 26 -1.67 -4.85 7.95
CA ALA A 26 -1.88 -6.12 8.64
C ALA A 26 -2.31 -5.90 10.09
N ARG A 27 -1.61 -5.02 10.79
CA ARG A 27 -1.93 -4.71 12.20
C ARG A 27 -3.34 -4.14 12.33
N SER A 28 -3.76 -3.30 11.41
CA SER A 28 -5.08 -2.67 11.46
C SER A 28 -6.23 -3.66 11.38
N VAL A 29 -5.98 -4.86 10.87
CA VAL A 29 -6.98 -5.94 10.79
C VAL A 29 -6.67 -7.10 11.76
N GLY A 30 -5.77 -6.88 12.72
CA GLY A 30 -5.48 -7.83 13.79
C GLY A 30 -4.50 -8.95 13.45
N LEU A 31 -3.71 -8.80 12.39
CA LEU A 31 -2.72 -9.80 12.00
C LEU A 31 -1.35 -9.47 12.59
N LYS A 32 -0.72 -10.45 13.24
CA LYS A 32 0.69 -10.37 13.62
C LYS A 32 1.53 -10.91 12.45
N ASN A 33 2.59 -10.19 12.10
CA ASN A 33 3.50 -10.60 11.02
C ASN A 33 2.77 -10.95 9.73
N GLY A 34 1.72 -10.18 9.42
CA GLY A 34 0.83 -10.48 8.30
C GLY A 34 1.23 -9.89 6.96
N GLN A 35 2.47 -9.40 6.81
CA GLN A 35 2.91 -8.72 5.59
C GLN A 35 2.75 -9.58 4.35
N ARG A 36 3.12 -10.87 4.45
CA ARG A 36 3.00 -11.81 3.32
C ARG A 36 1.53 -12.02 2.94
N LYS A 37 0.66 -12.16 3.94
CA LYS A 37 -0.78 -12.34 3.69
C LYS A 37 -1.37 -11.11 3.02
N ILE A 38 -1.00 -9.92 3.48
CA ILE A 38 -1.42 -8.67 2.84
C ILE A 38 -0.94 -8.62 1.38
N GLY A 39 0.30 -9.02 1.13
CA GLY A 39 0.83 -9.06 -0.24
C GLY A 39 0.00 -9.95 -1.16
N GLN A 40 -0.43 -11.12 -0.67
CA GLN A 40 -1.29 -12.02 -1.43
C GLN A 40 -2.66 -11.40 -1.69
N ILE A 41 -3.23 -10.73 -0.69
CA ILE A 41 -4.53 -10.05 -0.82
C ILE A 41 -4.43 -8.93 -1.86
N MET A 42 -3.32 -8.18 -1.87
CA MET A 42 -3.11 -7.13 -2.85
C MET A 42 -3.04 -7.67 -4.28
N LYS A 43 -2.40 -8.84 -4.48
CA LYS A 43 -2.35 -9.48 -5.80
C LYS A 43 -3.74 -9.83 -6.33
N ASN A 44 -4.66 -10.16 -5.45
CA ASN A 44 -6.01 -10.59 -5.80
C ASN A 44 -7.03 -9.46 -5.75
N ASN A 45 -6.57 -8.21 -5.69
CA ASN A 45 -7.46 -7.05 -5.65
C ASN A 45 -8.35 -7.04 -6.89
N PRO A 46 -9.69 -7.13 -6.73
CA PRO A 46 -10.60 -7.18 -7.87
C PRO A 46 -10.81 -5.83 -8.54
N PHE A 47 -10.48 -4.73 -7.86
CA PHE A 47 -10.72 -3.37 -8.36
C PHE A 47 -9.49 -2.49 -8.19
N PRO A 48 -8.41 -2.74 -8.99
CA PRO A 48 -7.20 -1.89 -8.91
C PRO A 48 -7.55 -0.43 -9.15
N ILE A 49 -6.81 0.47 -8.52
CA ILE A 49 -7.01 1.92 -8.54
C ILE A 49 -8.15 2.34 -7.60
N ILE A 50 -9.34 1.75 -7.74
CA ILE A 50 -10.47 2.03 -6.84
C ILE A 50 -10.12 1.58 -5.42
N ILE A 51 -9.66 0.33 -5.28
CA ILE A 51 -9.02 -0.14 -4.04
C ILE A 51 -7.53 0.11 -4.24
N PRO A 52 -6.96 1.13 -3.57
CA PRO A 52 -5.65 1.68 -3.97
C PRO A 52 -4.47 0.85 -3.47
N CYS A 53 -4.34 -0.38 -3.96
CA CYS A 53 -3.27 -1.28 -3.57
C CYS A 53 -1.87 -0.74 -3.93
N HIS A 54 -1.79 0.21 -4.87
CA HIS A 54 -0.52 0.87 -5.20
C HIS A 54 0.01 1.74 -4.05
N ARG A 55 -0.82 2.08 -3.06
CA ARG A 55 -0.41 2.87 -1.89
C ARG A 55 0.17 2.02 -0.77
N VAL A 56 0.21 0.70 -0.93
CA VAL A 56 0.80 -0.21 0.06
C VAL A 56 2.28 -0.41 -0.29
N VAL A 57 3.16 -0.08 0.65
CA VAL A 57 4.60 -0.08 0.44
C VAL A 57 5.31 -0.83 1.56
N LYS A 58 6.62 -1.04 1.41
CA LYS A 58 7.41 -1.75 2.41
C LYS A 58 7.82 -0.83 3.56
N SER A 59 8.03 -1.42 4.74
CA SER A 59 8.39 -0.67 5.95
C SER A 59 9.79 -0.05 5.88
N ASP A 60 10.65 -0.50 4.97
CA ASP A 60 11.98 0.08 4.76
C ASP A 60 11.97 1.31 3.83
N GLY A 61 10.81 1.74 3.39
CA GLY A 61 10.67 2.90 2.51
C GLY A 61 10.70 2.58 1.02
N THR A 62 10.94 1.33 0.64
CA THR A 62 10.87 0.93 -0.77
C THR A 62 9.42 0.72 -1.19
N ILE A 63 9.14 0.95 -2.49
CA ILE A 63 7.75 0.91 -2.95
C ILE A 63 7.16 -0.50 -3.03
N GLY A 64 8.00 -1.53 -3.14
CA GLY A 64 7.52 -2.91 -3.24
C GLY A 64 6.96 -3.26 -4.60
N GLY A 65 6.45 -4.49 -4.73
CA GLY A 65 5.89 -4.97 -5.98
C GLY A 65 4.48 -4.47 -6.26
N TYR A 66 4.03 -4.66 -7.49
CA TYR A 66 2.69 -4.31 -7.92
C TYR A 66 2.26 -5.27 -9.04
N ALA A 67 0.97 -5.64 -9.06
CA ALA A 67 0.43 -6.58 -10.04
C ALA A 67 0.64 -6.12 -11.50
N PHE A 68 0.62 -4.80 -11.73
CA PHE A 68 0.78 -4.22 -13.05
C PHE A 68 2.19 -3.65 -13.31
N GLY A 69 3.15 -4.04 -12.48
CA GLY A 69 4.54 -3.63 -12.63
C GLY A 69 4.94 -2.47 -11.73
N ILE A 70 6.19 -2.52 -11.29
CA ILE A 70 6.73 -1.55 -10.34
C ILE A 70 6.80 -0.14 -10.92
N GLU A 71 7.07 -0.02 -12.22
CA GLU A 71 7.11 1.28 -12.91
C GLU A 71 5.75 1.96 -12.89
N ARG A 72 4.69 1.19 -13.11
CA ARG A 72 3.33 1.72 -13.06
C ARG A 72 2.97 2.18 -11.65
N LYS A 73 3.37 1.40 -10.64
CA LYS A 73 3.18 1.78 -9.24
C LYS A 73 3.88 3.10 -8.93
N ALA A 74 5.15 3.23 -9.33
CA ALA A 74 5.90 4.46 -9.14
C ALA A 74 5.25 5.66 -9.81
N ASN A 75 4.77 5.50 -11.05
CA ASN A 75 4.10 6.56 -11.78
C ASN A 75 2.80 6.99 -11.10
N MET A 76 2.02 6.03 -10.62
CA MET A 76 0.75 6.33 -9.92
C MET A 76 1.02 7.09 -8.63
N LEU A 77 2.01 6.66 -7.85
CA LEU A 77 2.39 7.35 -6.62
C LEU A 77 2.92 8.76 -6.91
N SER A 78 3.72 8.92 -7.94
CA SER A 78 4.25 10.23 -8.34
C SER A 78 3.15 11.20 -8.70
N LYS A 79 2.13 10.74 -9.42
CA LYS A 79 0.96 11.56 -9.76
C LYS A 79 0.18 11.99 -8.53
N GLU A 80 0.28 11.24 -7.45
CA GLU A 80 -0.37 11.56 -6.17
C GLU A 80 0.49 12.44 -5.27
N GLY A 81 1.67 12.87 -5.75
CA GLY A 81 2.54 13.74 -4.96
C GLY A 81 3.58 13.00 -4.12
N ILE A 82 3.73 11.70 -4.30
CA ILE A 82 4.75 10.90 -3.61
C ILE A 82 6.02 10.91 -4.44
N GLU A 83 7.08 11.51 -3.93
CA GLU A 83 8.37 11.55 -4.62
C GLU A 83 9.14 10.26 -4.36
N ILE A 84 9.71 9.68 -5.42
CA ILE A 84 10.44 8.43 -5.36
C ILE A 84 11.81 8.63 -6.00
N SER A 85 12.85 8.17 -5.31
CA SER A 85 14.23 8.20 -5.83
C SER A 85 14.86 6.83 -5.61
N LYS A 86 15.35 6.22 -6.68
CA LYS A 86 16.01 4.90 -6.62
C LYS A 86 15.16 3.84 -5.91
N GLY A 87 13.85 3.85 -6.19
CA GLY A 87 12.91 2.88 -5.62
C GLY A 87 12.50 3.15 -4.19
N LYS A 88 12.95 4.25 -3.59
CA LYS A 88 12.61 4.63 -2.22
C LYS A 88 11.78 5.89 -2.18
N ILE A 89 10.87 5.93 -1.24
CA ILE A 89 9.97 7.08 -1.05
C ILE A 89 10.68 8.14 -0.24
N LEU A 90 10.70 9.37 -0.76
CA LEU A 90 11.21 10.53 -0.05
C LEU A 90 10.18 10.99 0.98
N ASP A 91 10.65 11.48 2.12
CA ASP A 91 9.78 11.92 3.24
C ASP A 91 8.81 10.82 3.68
N PHE A 92 9.29 9.59 3.69
CA PHE A 92 8.50 8.39 3.98
C PHE A 92 7.61 8.57 5.22
N LYS A 93 8.19 8.99 6.34
CA LYS A 93 7.43 9.14 7.60
C LYS A 93 6.32 10.16 7.50
N LYS A 94 6.53 11.26 6.78
CA LYS A 94 5.51 12.30 6.59
C LYS A 94 4.36 11.83 5.73
N LYS A 95 4.62 10.91 4.82
CA LYS A 95 3.61 10.41 3.89
C LYS A 95 2.81 9.25 4.45
N MET A 96 3.24 8.68 5.57
CA MET A 96 2.55 7.56 6.20
C MET A 96 1.15 7.96 6.69
N PHE A 97 0.17 7.16 6.30
CA PHE A 97 -1.19 7.26 6.83
C PHE A 97 -1.28 6.46 8.13
N THR A 98 -2.02 6.97 9.09
CA THR A 98 -2.32 6.26 10.34
C THR A 98 -3.82 6.12 10.51
N PHE A 99 -4.22 4.88 10.80
CA PHE A 99 -5.64 4.61 11.08
C PHE A 99 -6.07 5.14 12.43
#